data_acf0f9d719db10d18c410487831d7103
#
_entry.id   acf0f9d719db10d18c410487831d7103
#
_cell.length_a   1.000
_cell.length_b   1.000
_cell.length_c   1.000
_cell.angle_alpha   90.00
_cell.angle_beta   90.00
_cell.angle_gamma   90.00
#
_symmetry.space_group_name_H-M   'P 1'
#
loop_
_entity.id
_entity.type
_entity.pdbx_description
1 polymer ?
#
loop_
_entity_poly.entity_id
_entity_poly.type
_entity_poly.pdbx_seq_one_letter_code
_entity_poly.pdbx_strand_id
1 'polypeptide(L)'
;KSTHGLTVVISPLQSLMKDQVDNLVEKGIEGAVTINGLMNPIERADAMERVKNGKASILYISPEQLRSKTIERLLMSRNIVRFVIDEAHCFSAWGQDFRVDYLYIGDFIRKLQKDKKTERKPIPVSCFTATAKQKVISDICDYFYKKLDLTLEIFASKATRENLHYTVLHKETD
;
A
#
# COMPACT_ATOMS: atom_id res chain seq x y z
N LYS A 1 -11.35 21.98 -1.05
CA LYS A 1 -11.92 21.09 -0.33
C LYS A 1 -12.18 19.76 -0.96
N SER A 2 -11.19 19.07 -1.18
CA SER A 2 -11.34 17.78 -1.75
C SER A 2 -11.83 16.78 -0.73
N THR A 3 -12.95 16.17 -1.01
CA THR A 3 -13.44 15.06 -0.23
C THR A 3 -12.87 13.75 -0.76
N HIS A 4 -12.04 13.81 -1.79
CA HIS A 4 -11.47 12.60 -2.37
C HIS A 4 -10.44 11.99 -1.46
N GLY A 5 -10.56 10.70 -1.25
CA GLY A 5 -9.58 9.96 -0.48
C GLY A 5 -8.37 9.60 -1.32
N LEU A 6 -7.32 9.23 -0.62
CA LEU A 6 -6.09 8.76 -1.26
C LEU A 6 -5.95 7.26 -1.05
N THR A 7 -5.71 6.53 -2.13
CA THR A 7 -5.35 5.12 -2.06
C THR A 7 -3.83 5.02 -2.15
N VAL A 8 -3.20 4.37 -1.18
CA VAL A 8 -1.76 4.21 -1.16
C VAL A 8 -1.42 2.78 -1.58
N VAL A 9 -0.66 2.64 -2.67
CA VAL A 9 -0.21 1.35 -3.17
C VAL A 9 1.27 1.20 -2.84
N ILE A 10 1.60 0.20 -2.03
CA ILE A 10 2.97 -0.07 -1.63
C ILE A 10 3.49 -1.22 -2.47
N SER A 11 4.60 -1.00 -3.15
CA SER A 11 5.22 -2.00 -4.02
C SER A 11 6.74 -1.92 -3.91
N PRO A 12 7.46 -3.05 -4.01
CA PRO A 12 8.91 -3.03 -3.97
C PRO A 12 9.52 -2.74 -5.33
N LEU A 13 8.71 -2.72 -6.38
CA LEU A 13 9.20 -2.65 -7.77
C LEU A 13 9.26 -1.20 -8.25
N GLN A 14 10.23 -0.46 -7.75
CA GLN A 14 10.36 0.97 -8.05
C GLN A 14 10.47 1.28 -9.53
N SER A 15 11.20 0.46 -10.27
CA SER A 15 11.40 0.68 -11.70
C SER A 15 10.12 0.56 -12.52
N LEU A 16 9.11 -0.13 -11.99
CA LEU A 16 7.84 -0.31 -12.69
C LEU A 16 6.78 0.71 -12.28
N MET A 17 7.03 1.47 -11.22
CA MET A 17 6.02 2.40 -10.71
C MET A 17 5.67 3.48 -11.72
N LYS A 18 6.67 4.03 -12.39
CA LYS A 18 6.42 5.06 -13.39
C LYS A 18 5.56 4.50 -14.53
N ASP A 19 5.87 3.29 -14.99
CA ASP A 19 5.10 2.64 -16.04
C ASP A 19 3.66 2.39 -15.60
N GLN A 20 3.46 1.99 -14.35
CA GLN A 20 2.13 1.76 -13.82
C GLN A 20 1.33 3.06 -13.79
N VAL A 21 1.95 4.15 -13.37
CA VAL A 21 1.31 5.46 -13.36
C VAL A 21 0.98 5.91 -14.77
N ASP A 22 1.94 5.77 -15.70
CA ASP A 22 1.73 6.17 -17.09
C ASP A 22 0.59 5.39 -17.73
N ASN A 23 0.48 4.08 -17.43
CA ASN A 23 -0.61 3.26 -17.94
C ASN A 23 -1.96 3.74 -17.44
N LEU A 24 -2.04 4.15 -16.18
CA LEU A 24 -3.29 4.66 -15.63
C LEU A 24 -3.69 5.97 -16.28
N VAL A 25 -2.73 6.84 -16.54
CA VAL A 25 -2.99 8.12 -17.23
C VAL A 25 -3.50 7.86 -18.64
N GLU A 26 -2.90 6.91 -19.36
CA GLU A 26 -3.37 6.53 -20.69
C GLU A 26 -4.80 6.00 -20.69
N LYS A 27 -5.22 5.39 -19.60
CA LYS A 27 -6.59 4.88 -19.45
C LYS A 27 -7.55 5.93 -18.92
N GLY A 28 -7.12 7.17 -18.82
CA GLY A 28 -7.97 8.27 -18.38
C GLY A 28 -7.99 8.50 -16.88
N ILE A 29 -7.14 7.82 -16.12
CA ILE A 29 -7.04 8.01 -14.67
C ILE A 29 -5.90 8.98 -14.39
N GLU A 30 -6.25 10.24 -14.16
CA GLU A 30 -5.25 11.30 -14.03
C GLU A 30 -4.68 11.50 -12.64
N GLY A 31 -5.26 10.92 -11.63
CA GLY A 31 -4.87 11.14 -10.25
C GLY A 31 -3.75 10.26 -9.72
N ALA A 32 -3.03 9.53 -10.58
CA ALA A 32 -1.99 8.62 -10.13
C ALA A 32 -0.63 9.29 -10.10
N VAL A 33 0.10 9.14 -8.98
CA VAL A 33 1.47 9.64 -8.84
C VAL A 33 2.33 8.56 -8.19
N THR A 34 3.64 8.71 -8.27
CA THR A 34 4.57 7.81 -7.59
C THR A 34 5.61 8.59 -6.80
N ILE A 35 6.03 8.03 -5.68
CA ILE A 35 7.16 8.53 -4.89
C ILE A 35 8.05 7.34 -4.57
N ASN A 36 9.28 7.37 -5.08
CA ASN A 36 10.22 6.29 -4.86
C ASN A 36 11.66 6.80 -4.93
N GLY A 37 12.62 5.92 -4.62
CA GLY A 37 14.02 6.29 -4.53
C GLY A 37 14.72 6.55 -5.85
N LEU A 38 14.09 6.25 -6.97
CA LEU A 38 14.70 6.46 -8.30
C LEU A 38 14.40 7.84 -8.88
N MET A 39 13.57 8.62 -8.22
CA MET A 39 13.16 9.93 -8.71
C MET A 39 14.18 11.00 -8.38
N ASN A 40 14.34 11.97 -9.29
CA ASN A 40 15.14 13.14 -8.98
C ASN A 40 14.35 14.07 -8.02
N PRO A 41 15.04 15.03 -7.36
CA PRO A 41 14.38 15.89 -6.40
C PRO A 41 13.21 16.71 -6.96
N ILE A 42 13.27 17.10 -8.22
CA ILE A 42 12.22 17.89 -8.85
C ILE A 42 10.97 17.05 -9.05
N GLU A 43 11.12 15.84 -9.57
CA GLU A 43 10.02 14.91 -9.75
C GLU A 43 9.38 14.56 -8.42
N ARG A 44 10.22 14.34 -7.40
CA ARG A 44 9.74 14.01 -6.07
C ARG A 44 8.92 15.16 -5.46
N ALA A 45 9.43 16.39 -5.60
CA ALA A 45 8.73 17.55 -5.06
C ALA A 45 7.39 17.76 -5.76
N ASP A 46 7.33 17.57 -7.07
CA ASP A 46 6.08 17.69 -7.82
C ASP A 46 5.05 16.64 -7.37
N ALA A 47 5.49 15.39 -7.22
CA ALA A 47 4.61 14.33 -6.78
C ALA A 47 4.07 14.61 -5.37
N MET A 48 4.92 15.07 -4.47
CA MET A 48 4.52 15.41 -3.11
C MET A 48 3.51 16.56 -3.09
N GLU A 49 3.71 17.54 -3.94
CA GLU A 49 2.79 18.66 -4.03
C GLU A 49 1.41 18.20 -4.53
N ARG A 50 1.38 17.33 -5.51
CA ARG A 50 0.11 16.80 -6.03
C ARG A 50 -0.63 15.95 -4.99
N VAL A 51 0.08 15.24 -4.14
CA VAL A 51 -0.54 14.52 -3.02
C VAL A 51 -1.09 15.52 -2.02
N LYS A 52 -0.28 16.52 -1.66
CA LYS A 52 -0.64 17.48 -0.64
C LYS A 52 -1.87 18.31 -1.01
N ASN A 53 -1.97 18.73 -2.26
CA ASN A 53 -3.06 19.61 -2.68
C ASN A 53 -4.33 18.86 -3.13
N GLY A 54 -4.36 17.55 -3.02
CA GLY A 54 -5.54 16.75 -3.31
C GLY A 54 -5.72 16.37 -4.77
N LYS A 55 -4.77 16.69 -5.64
CA LYS A 55 -4.85 16.28 -7.05
C LYS A 55 -4.57 14.79 -7.24
N ALA A 56 -3.77 14.20 -6.36
CA ALA A 56 -3.50 12.78 -6.43
C ALA A 56 -4.56 11.99 -5.70
N SER A 57 -5.07 10.94 -6.33
CA SER A 57 -6.04 10.01 -5.73
C SER A 57 -5.43 8.63 -5.51
N ILE A 58 -4.34 8.31 -6.22
CA ILE A 58 -3.62 7.05 -6.06
C ILE A 58 -2.13 7.38 -5.97
N LEU A 59 -1.49 6.88 -4.92
CA LEU A 59 -0.05 7.07 -4.73
C LEU A 59 0.63 5.71 -4.74
N TYR A 60 1.56 5.51 -5.69
CA TYR A 60 2.45 4.36 -5.70
C TYR A 60 3.72 4.74 -4.94
N ILE A 61 4.05 3.98 -3.91
CA ILE A 61 5.18 4.33 -3.05
C ILE A 61 5.98 3.07 -2.71
N SER A 62 7.30 3.21 -2.67
CA SER A 62 8.14 2.11 -2.22
C SER A 62 8.18 2.05 -0.69
N PRO A 63 8.32 0.85 -0.10
CA PRO A 63 8.15 0.71 1.35
C PRO A 63 9.17 1.47 2.18
N GLU A 64 10.39 1.65 1.71
CA GLU A 64 11.40 2.39 2.47
C GLU A 64 11.03 3.87 2.63
N GLN A 65 10.21 4.41 1.74
CA GLN A 65 9.77 5.80 1.84
C GLN A 65 8.93 6.05 3.09
N LEU A 66 8.30 5.01 3.62
CA LEU A 66 7.44 5.14 4.79
C LEU A 66 8.22 5.53 6.05
N ARG A 67 9.54 5.35 6.06
CA ARG A 67 10.38 5.76 7.18
C ARG A 67 10.69 7.26 7.17
N SER A 68 10.38 7.93 6.08
CA SER A 68 10.63 9.37 5.97
C SER A 68 9.59 10.15 6.76
N LYS A 69 10.05 11.05 7.63
CA LYS A 69 9.15 11.93 8.37
C LYS A 69 8.35 12.82 7.46
N THR A 70 8.95 13.24 6.35
CA THR A 70 8.25 14.08 5.37
C THR A 70 7.07 13.33 4.74
N ILE A 71 7.29 12.07 4.38
CA ILE A 71 6.23 11.24 3.83
C ILE A 71 5.15 10.96 4.87
N GLU A 72 5.56 10.69 6.10
CA GLU A 72 4.61 10.46 7.18
C GLU A 72 3.66 11.67 7.34
N ARG A 73 4.23 12.88 7.40
CA ARG A 73 3.43 14.10 7.52
C ARG A 73 2.53 14.31 6.31
N LEU A 74 3.05 14.02 5.13
CA LEU A 74 2.28 14.15 3.89
C LEU A 74 1.03 13.27 3.91
N LEU A 75 1.20 12.01 4.30
CA LEU A 75 0.08 11.08 4.33
C LEU A 75 -0.88 11.38 5.48
N MET A 76 -0.39 11.93 6.59
CA MET A 76 -1.26 12.38 7.67
C MET A 76 -2.16 13.53 7.26
N SER A 77 -1.76 14.32 6.29
CA SER A 77 -2.54 15.45 5.81
C SER A 77 -3.69 15.05 4.88
N ARG A 78 -3.73 13.79 4.46
CA ARG A 78 -4.74 13.30 3.54
C ARG A 78 -5.63 12.26 4.21
N ASN A 79 -6.81 12.10 3.68
CA ASN A 79 -7.71 11.02 4.11
C ASN A 79 -7.37 9.76 3.33
N ILE A 80 -6.70 8.81 3.99
CA ILE A 80 -6.32 7.55 3.37
C ILE A 80 -7.51 6.60 3.41
N VAL A 81 -8.02 6.24 2.25
CA VAL A 81 -9.20 5.37 2.18
C VAL A 81 -8.85 3.89 2.10
N ARG A 82 -7.63 3.57 1.67
CA ARG A 82 -7.20 2.18 1.54
C ARG A 82 -5.69 2.10 1.38
N PHE A 83 -5.12 1.04 1.93
CA PHE A 83 -3.75 0.63 1.61
C PHE A 83 -3.84 -0.60 0.73
N VAL A 84 -3.13 -0.57 -0.39
CA VAL A 84 -2.97 -1.73 -1.27
C VAL A 84 -1.51 -2.15 -1.17
N ILE A 85 -1.27 -3.39 -0.79
CA ILE A 85 0.09 -3.89 -0.61
C ILE A 85 0.35 -4.94 -1.67
N ASP A 86 1.17 -4.56 -2.65
CA ASP A 86 1.54 -5.44 -3.73
C ASP A 86 2.71 -6.32 -3.30
N GLU A 87 2.83 -7.48 -3.90
CA GLU A 87 3.91 -8.41 -3.59
C GLU A 87 3.95 -8.75 -2.09
N ALA A 88 2.79 -9.04 -1.51
CA ALA A 88 2.68 -9.24 -0.06
C ALA A 88 3.50 -10.43 0.45
N HIS A 89 3.96 -11.32 -0.44
CA HIS A 89 4.88 -12.39 -0.04
C HIS A 89 6.16 -11.83 0.59
N CYS A 90 6.48 -10.54 0.34
CA CYS A 90 7.65 -9.90 0.94
C CYS A 90 7.57 -9.80 2.47
N PHE A 91 6.40 -9.98 3.06
CA PHE A 91 6.26 -10.05 4.52
C PHE A 91 6.82 -11.34 5.10
N SER A 92 6.96 -12.38 4.29
CA SER A 92 7.30 -13.71 4.78
C SER A 92 8.74 -14.09 4.46
N ALA A 93 9.45 -14.58 5.47
CA ALA A 93 10.79 -15.12 5.27
C ALA A 93 10.75 -16.41 4.46
N TRP A 94 9.59 -17.02 4.32
CA TRP A 94 9.39 -18.24 3.51
C TRP A 94 9.03 -17.92 2.07
N GLY A 95 8.82 -16.62 1.76
CA GLY A 95 8.60 -16.18 0.40
C GLY A 95 9.93 -16.02 -0.33
N GLN A 96 9.85 -15.84 -1.64
CA GLN A 96 11.06 -15.74 -2.48
C GLN A 96 11.81 -14.42 -2.32
N ASP A 97 11.16 -13.40 -1.80
CA ASP A 97 11.72 -12.06 -1.80
C ASP A 97 11.37 -11.32 -0.51
N PHE A 98 11.77 -11.91 0.61
CA PHE A 98 11.51 -11.28 1.91
C PHE A 98 12.20 -9.92 1.98
N ARG A 99 11.46 -8.89 2.41
CA ARG A 99 12.00 -7.54 2.55
C ARG A 99 11.68 -6.98 3.92
N VAL A 100 12.72 -6.61 4.63
CA VAL A 100 12.60 -6.08 5.99
C VAL A 100 11.72 -4.81 6.01
N ASP A 101 11.79 -4.00 4.96
CA ASP A 101 10.99 -2.78 4.91
C ASP A 101 9.48 -3.03 4.96
N TYR A 102 9.04 -4.20 4.54
CA TYR A 102 7.63 -4.56 4.64
C TYR A 102 7.17 -4.68 6.09
N LEU A 103 8.08 -5.04 6.99
CA LEU A 103 7.73 -5.21 8.40
C LEU A 103 7.40 -3.89 9.10
N TYR A 104 7.74 -2.77 8.49
CA TYR A 104 7.41 -1.45 9.03
C TYR A 104 6.02 -0.98 8.59
N ILE A 105 5.45 -1.57 7.57
CA ILE A 105 4.17 -1.10 7.00
C ILE A 105 3.07 -1.06 8.06
N GLY A 106 2.95 -2.10 8.85
CA GLY A 106 1.93 -2.15 9.90
C GLY A 106 2.10 -1.08 10.95
N ASP A 107 3.36 -0.83 11.36
CA ASP A 107 3.64 0.21 12.34
C ASP A 107 3.29 1.58 11.78
N PHE A 108 3.56 1.81 10.50
CA PHE A 108 3.23 3.06 9.83
C PHE A 108 1.72 3.28 9.80
N ILE A 109 0.96 2.26 9.40
CA ILE A 109 -0.50 2.36 9.36
C ILE A 109 -1.06 2.62 10.75
N ARG A 110 -0.50 1.97 11.77
CA ARG A 110 -0.91 2.18 13.16
C ARG A 110 -0.69 3.64 13.58
N LYS A 111 0.45 4.22 13.21
CA LYS A 111 0.72 5.64 13.50
C LYS A 111 -0.31 6.55 12.87
N LEU A 112 -0.66 6.31 11.61
CA LEU A 112 -1.65 7.12 10.93
C LEU A 112 -3.02 7.02 11.60
N GLN A 113 -3.38 5.86 12.06
CA GLN A 113 -4.67 5.66 12.74
C GLN A 113 -4.71 6.33 14.11
N LYS A 114 -3.60 6.30 14.85
CA LYS A 114 -3.55 6.90 16.18
C LYS A 114 -3.56 8.42 16.17
N ASP A 115 -2.88 9.03 15.21
CA ASP A 115 -2.77 10.49 15.18
C ASP A 115 -4.04 11.18 14.74
N LYS A 116 -4.93 10.45 14.12
CA LYS A 116 -6.23 10.97 13.78
C LYS A 116 -7.15 10.75 14.97
N LYS A 117 -7.30 11.79 15.78
CA LYS A 117 -8.05 11.77 17.04
C LYS A 117 -9.55 11.49 16.90
N THR A 118 -9.97 10.92 15.82
CA THR A 118 -11.36 10.59 15.62
C THR A 118 -11.53 9.09 15.70
N GLU A 119 -12.61 8.66 16.34
CA GLU A 119 -12.98 7.26 16.36
C GLU A 119 -13.24 6.82 14.93
N ARG A 120 -12.25 6.30 14.31
CA ARG A 120 -12.40 5.85 12.94
C ARG A 120 -12.28 4.36 12.84
N LYS A 121 -13.03 3.84 11.88
CA LYS A 121 -12.85 2.47 11.47
C LYS A 121 -11.40 2.30 10.99
N PRO A 122 -10.83 1.12 11.19
CA PRO A 122 -9.49 0.83 10.67
C PRO A 122 -9.42 1.10 9.16
N ILE A 123 -8.27 1.55 8.69
CA ILE A 123 -8.06 1.77 7.26
C ILE A 123 -8.07 0.41 6.58
N PRO A 124 -8.90 0.19 5.55
CA PRO A 124 -8.90 -1.08 4.83
C PRO A 124 -7.55 -1.39 4.21
N VAL A 125 -7.16 -2.66 4.24
CA VAL A 125 -5.90 -3.13 3.67
C VAL A 125 -6.22 -4.26 2.70
N SER A 126 -5.68 -4.15 1.49
CA SER A 126 -5.76 -5.21 0.49
C SER A 126 -4.36 -5.67 0.15
N CYS A 127 -4.12 -6.96 0.22
CA CYS A 127 -2.80 -7.52 -0.08
C CYS A 127 -2.90 -8.40 -1.32
N PHE A 128 -1.92 -8.26 -2.21
CA PHE A 128 -1.87 -9.05 -3.44
C PHE A 128 -0.57 -9.82 -3.51
N THR A 129 -0.65 -11.08 -3.83
CA THR A 129 0.53 -11.92 -4.02
C THR A 129 0.23 -13.01 -5.03
N ALA A 130 1.23 -13.37 -5.82
CA ALA A 130 1.11 -14.46 -6.79
C ALA A 130 1.43 -15.83 -6.18
N THR A 131 1.88 -15.87 -4.91
CA THR A 131 2.24 -17.13 -4.28
C THR A 131 1.04 -17.77 -3.59
N ALA A 132 0.91 -19.09 -3.74
CA ALA A 132 -0.14 -19.87 -3.09
C ALA A 132 0.37 -20.63 -1.87
N LYS A 133 1.64 -20.43 -1.49
CA LYS A 133 2.21 -21.18 -0.37
C LYS A 133 1.48 -20.87 0.94
N GLN A 134 1.00 -21.90 1.60
CA GLN A 134 0.23 -21.78 2.82
C GLN A 134 0.99 -21.02 3.90
N LYS A 135 2.27 -21.29 4.03
CA LYS A 135 3.10 -20.63 5.04
C LYS A 135 3.20 -19.14 4.81
N VAL A 136 3.32 -18.73 3.55
CA VAL A 136 3.40 -17.31 3.19
C VAL A 136 2.09 -16.61 3.49
N ILE A 137 0.97 -17.20 3.10
CA ILE A 137 -0.35 -16.65 3.37
C ILE A 137 -0.59 -16.52 4.88
N SER A 138 -0.21 -17.56 5.62
CA SER A 138 -0.33 -17.55 7.08
C SER A 138 0.48 -16.40 7.70
N ASP A 139 1.71 -16.19 7.22
CA ASP A 139 2.57 -15.12 7.72
C ASP A 139 1.97 -13.74 7.46
N ILE A 140 1.37 -13.54 6.29
CA ILE A 140 0.72 -12.28 5.97
C ILE A 140 -0.46 -12.02 6.92
N CYS A 141 -1.31 -13.02 7.10
CA CYS A 141 -2.47 -12.89 7.97
C CYS A 141 -2.06 -12.65 9.42
N ASP A 142 -1.06 -13.39 9.90
CA ASP A 142 -0.55 -13.22 11.25
C ASP A 142 0.03 -11.83 11.47
N TYR A 143 0.75 -11.32 10.48
CA TYR A 143 1.36 -10.01 10.57
C TYR A 143 0.29 -8.93 10.82
N PHE A 144 -0.76 -8.90 10.02
CA PHE A 144 -1.79 -7.89 10.15
C PHE A 144 -2.64 -8.08 11.39
N TYR A 145 -2.85 -9.31 11.80
CA TYR A 145 -3.56 -9.56 13.04
C TYR A 145 -2.79 -9.02 14.24
N LYS A 146 -1.48 -9.29 14.30
CA LYS A 146 -0.65 -8.84 15.42
C LYS A 146 -0.39 -7.34 15.42
N LYS A 147 -0.20 -6.75 14.24
CA LYS A 147 0.16 -5.33 14.15
C LYS A 147 -1.03 -4.40 14.20
N LEU A 148 -2.14 -4.77 13.57
CA LEU A 148 -3.27 -3.88 13.38
C LEU A 148 -4.59 -4.45 13.90
N ASP A 149 -4.56 -5.64 14.47
CA ASP A 149 -5.76 -6.34 14.94
C ASP A 149 -6.77 -6.53 13.81
N LEU A 150 -6.25 -6.76 12.61
CA LEU A 150 -7.08 -7.00 11.42
C LEU A 150 -7.14 -8.48 11.11
N THR A 151 -8.36 -8.97 10.90
CA THR A 151 -8.55 -10.33 10.39
C THR A 151 -8.77 -10.25 8.90
N LEU A 152 -7.89 -10.87 8.13
CA LEU A 152 -7.95 -10.81 6.68
C LEU A 152 -8.73 -11.98 6.10
N GLU A 153 -9.55 -11.70 5.09
CA GLU A 153 -10.22 -12.75 4.33
C GLU A 153 -9.38 -13.08 3.10
N ILE A 154 -9.31 -14.36 2.77
CA ILE A 154 -8.49 -14.84 1.66
C ILE A 154 -9.38 -15.13 0.45
N PHE A 155 -9.05 -14.50 -0.66
CA PHE A 155 -9.73 -14.74 -1.94
C PHE A 155 -8.71 -15.23 -2.94
N ALA A 156 -8.93 -16.40 -3.52
CA ALA A 156 -8.06 -16.94 -4.55
C ALA A 156 -8.69 -16.72 -5.90
N SER A 157 -7.94 -16.11 -6.81
CA SER A 157 -8.41 -15.93 -8.18
C SER A 157 -8.21 -17.23 -8.97
N LYS A 158 -9.23 -17.62 -9.71
CA LYS A 158 -9.13 -18.80 -10.57
C LYS A 158 -8.75 -18.43 -12.00
N ALA A 159 -8.23 -17.24 -12.18
CA ALA A 159 -8.10 -16.67 -13.52
C ALA A 159 -7.24 -17.50 -14.46
N THR A 160 -6.08 -17.99 -14.03
CA THR A 160 -5.26 -18.87 -14.85
C THR A 160 -4.40 -19.74 -13.95
N ARG A 161 -3.93 -20.88 -14.51
CA ARG A 161 -3.04 -21.77 -13.75
C ARG A 161 -1.68 -21.16 -13.48
N GLU A 162 -1.25 -20.22 -14.31
CA GLU A 162 0.07 -19.61 -14.20
C GLU A 162 0.09 -18.41 -13.28
N ASN A 163 -1.07 -17.78 -13.10
CA ASN A 163 -1.16 -16.58 -12.28
C ASN A 163 -2.26 -16.74 -11.25
N LEU A 164 -1.91 -17.39 -10.16
CA LEU A 164 -2.82 -17.46 -9.02
C LEU A 164 -2.62 -16.20 -8.20
N HIS A 165 -3.64 -15.38 -8.15
CA HIS A 165 -3.61 -14.16 -7.36
C HIS A 165 -4.43 -14.38 -6.09
N TYR A 166 -3.79 -14.18 -4.96
CA TYR A 166 -4.48 -14.18 -3.68
C TYR A 166 -4.65 -12.75 -3.23
N THR A 167 -5.88 -12.37 -2.99
CA THR A 167 -6.19 -11.08 -2.43
C THR A 167 -6.61 -11.30 -0.98
N VAL A 168 -5.92 -10.65 -0.06
CA VAL A 168 -6.24 -10.76 1.35
C VAL A 168 -6.83 -9.43 1.75
N LEU A 169 -8.11 -9.43 2.10
CA LEU A 169 -8.85 -8.22 2.43
C LEU A 169 -9.17 -8.15 3.90
N HIS A 170 -9.26 -6.92 4.39
CA HIS A 170 -9.70 -6.68 5.75
C HIS A 170 -11.17 -7.07 5.87
N LYS A 171 -11.46 -7.88 6.87
CA LYS A 171 -12.84 -8.23 7.19
C LYS A 171 -13.26 -7.39 8.38
N GLU A 172 -14.36 -6.67 8.23
CA GLU A 172 -14.87 -5.92 9.36
C GLU A 172 -15.34 -6.90 10.43
N THR A 173 -14.82 -6.70 11.61
CA THR A 173 -15.32 -7.46 12.77
C THR A 173 -16.42 -6.65 13.40
N ASP A 174 -17.51 -7.29 13.57
CA ASP A 174 -18.63 -6.66 14.26
C ASP A 174 -18.33 -6.41 15.72
#